data_c34183c097e37a03f313b5fd14605555
#
_entry.id   c34183c097e37a03f313b5fd14605555
#
_cell.length_a   1.000
_cell.length_b   1.000
_cell.length_c   1.000
_cell.angle_alpha   90.00
_cell.angle_beta   90.00
_cell.angle_gamma   90.00
#
_symmetry.space_group_name_H-M   'P 1'
#
loop_
_entity.id
_entity.type
_entity.pdbx_description
1 polymer ?
#
loop_
_entity_poly.entity_id
_entity_poly.type
_entity_poly.pdbx_seq_one_letter_code
_entity_poly.pdbx_strand_id
1 'polypeptide(L)'
;MNLTTTQYIGVDVAKLGLDFDLPVPADHIANTPESITSVLRALPAGAHLVCESTGGYEAALLAAAHTAGVPISVIPPQRIRHHARSAGRLAKTDRLDAALLSDYGRKHAPAAQPAPQPQRAALRELVRARAQLIELKKTEASWREHPPAATLLHAQAQQREALLDEQLAAVEHAIRTLVQGLAERTELARLQQVQGVGEVTAWTVWAEMPELGHLAPGQPGAIVGLAPYARDSSQHHGKRFVQQGRPQVRRVLYMAAVTACRHNPVLKEFYRRLRARGKPAKVALIAVARRLIELLNLLLKDPNFVLAG
;
A
#
# COMPACT_ATOMS: atom_id res chain seq x y z
N MET A 1 -12.91 -14.58 34.99
CA MET A 1 -12.71 -14.07 33.63
C MET A 1 -12.18 -15.22 32.80
N ASN A 2 -13.02 -15.84 31.95
CA ASN A 2 -12.55 -16.85 30.99
C ASN A 2 -11.73 -16.11 29.93
N LEU A 3 -10.42 -16.29 29.96
CA LEU A 3 -9.54 -15.88 28.87
C LEU A 3 -9.90 -16.72 27.63
N THR A 4 -10.76 -16.20 26.78
CA THR A 4 -11.06 -16.83 25.48
C THR A 4 -9.75 -16.86 24.68
N THR A 5 -9.16 -18.04 24.53
CA THR A 5 -7.93 -18.21 23.76
C THR A 5 -8.22 -17.83 22.31
N THR A 6 -7.49 -16.88 21.73
CA THR A 6 -7.65 -16.49 20.34
C THR A 6 -7.38 -17.68 19.42
N GLN A 7 -8.37 -18.04 18.60
CA GLN A 7 -8.26 -19.11 17.61
C GLN A 7 -7.98 -18.51 16.23
N TYR A 8 -6.75 -18.67 15.74
CA TYR A 8 -6.39 -18.21 14.40
C TYR A 8 -6.85 -19.19 13.34
N ILE A 9 -7.62 -18.70 12.37
CA ILE A 9 -8.21 -19.45 11.26
C ILE A 9 -7.67 -18.87 9.96
N GLY A 10 -6.90 -19.66 9.22
CA GLY A 10 -6.38 -19.28 7.92
C GLY A 10 -7.45 -19.35 6.86
N VAL A 11 -7.42 -18.41 5.94
CA VAL A 11 -8.32 -18.36 4.77
C VAL A 11 -7.47 -18.12 3.53
N ASP A 12 -7.38 -19.14 2.67
CA ASP A 12 -6.85 -18.92 1.33
C ASP A 12 -7.92 -18.30 0.45
N VAL A 13 -7.55 -17.24 -0.26
CA VAL A 13 -8.48 -16.37 -1.00
C VAL A 13 -8.19 -16.44 -2.49
N ALA A 14 -9.12 -17.00 -3.25
CA ALA A 14 -9.11 -16.99 -4.70
C ALA A 14 -10.25 -16.11 -5.26
N LYS A 15 -10.19 -15.86 -6.58
CA LYS A 15 -11.21 -15.06 -7.27
C LYS A 15 -12.63 -15.62 -7.10
N LEU A 16 -12.79 -16.93 -7.17
CA LEU A 16 -14.10 -17.59 -7.17
C LEU A 16 -14.42 -18.31 -5.85
N GLY A 17 -13.43 -18.57 -5.01
CA GLY A 17 -13.62 -19.35 -3.80
C GLY A 17 -12.72 -18.95 -2.65
N LEU A 18 -13.10 -19.38 -1.47
CA LEU A 18 -12.35 -19.24 -0.22
C LEU A 18 -12.21 -20.60 0.42
N ASP A 19 -11.00 -20.94 0.85
CA ASP A 19 -10.68 -22.17 1.59
C ASP A 19 -10.33 -21.79 3.03
N PHE A 20 -11.10 -22.35 3.98
CA PHE A 20 -10.92 -22.09 5.41
C PHE A 20 -10.23 -23.28 6.08
N ASP A 21 -9.29 -23.02 6.97
CA ASP A 21 -8.72 -24.03 7.86
C ASP A 21 -9.65 -24.24 9.07
N LEU A 22 -10.79 -24.87 8.81
CA LEU A 22 -11.82 -25.23 9.81
C LEU A 22 -12.01 -26.73 9.90
N PRO A 23 -12.32 -27.26 11.11
CA PRO A 23 -12.51 -28.70 11.27
C PRO A 23 -13.79 -29.26 10.63
N VAL A 24 -14.87 -28.49 10.36
CA VAL A 24 -16.15 -28.85 9.65
C VAL A 24 -17.12 -27.66 9.68
N PRO A 25 -18.10 -27.45 8.72
CA PRO A 25 -18.47 -28.29 7.57
C PRO A 25 -18.18 -27.67 6.20
N ALA A 26 -17.51 -26.58 6.02
CA ALA A 26 -17.21 -26.06 4.69
C ALA A 26 -15.77 -25.56 4.60
N ASP A 27 -14.88 -26.47 4.19
CA ASP A 27 -13.49 -26.09 3.90
C ASP A 27 -13.43 -25.10 2.72
N HIS A 28 -14.36 -25.23 1.74
CA HIS A 28 -14.41 -24.40 0.53
C HIS A 28 -15.79 -23.77 0.32
N ILE A 29 -15.83 -22.46 0.08
CA ILE A 29 -17.05 -21.72 -0.23
C ILE A 29 -16.84 -20.77 -1.41
N ALA A 30 -17.92 -20.33 -2.05
CA ALA A 30 -17.86 -19.28 -3.06
C ALA A 30 -17.43 -17.95 -2.43
N ASN A 31 -16.61 -17.17 -3.14
CA ASN A 31 -16.21 -15.82 -2.71
C ASN A 31 -17.34 -14.82 -2.98
N THR A 32 -18.48 -15.01 -2.31
CA THR A 32 -19.65 -14.13 -2.37
C THR A 32 -20.03 -13.65 -0.97
N PRO A 33 -20.63 -12.45 -0.84
CA PRO A 33 -21.02 -11.90 0.48
C PRO A 33 -21.91 -12.83 1.29
N GLU A 34 -22.84 -13.56 0.63
CA GLU A 34 -23.80 -14.47 1.26
C GLU A 34 -23.11 -15.68 1.87
N SER A 35 -22.23 -16.34 1.08
CA SER A 35 -21.49 -17.52 1.51
C SER A 35 -20.53 -17.15 2.64
N ILE A 36 -19.82 -16.05 2.53
CA ILE A 36 -18.90 -15.54 3.56
C ILE A 36 -19.67 -15.27 4.86
N THR A 37 -20.78 -14.54 4.79
CA THR A 37 -21.58 -14.21 5.98
C THR A 37 -22.09 -15.44 6.70
N SER A 38 -22.49 -16.51 5.95
CA SER A 38 -22.94 -17.78 6.52
C SER A 38 -21.83 -18.44 7.34
N VAL A 39 -20.61 -18.51 6.81
CA VAL A 39 -19.46 -19.11 7.52
C VAL A 39 -19.07 -18.28 8.74
N LEU A 40 -19.04 -16.95 8.60
CA LEU A 40 -18.66 -16.08 9.73
C LEU A 40 -19.57 -16.22 10.95
N ARG A 41 -20.87 -16.49 10.73
CA ARG A 41 -21.84 -16.76 11.82
C ARG A 41 -21.59 -18.07 12.55
N ALA A 42 -20.97 -19.04 11.88
CA ALA A 42 -20.66 -20.35 12.44
C ALA A 42 -19.27 -20.44 13.09
N LEU A 43 -18.49 -19.35 13.05
CA LEU A 43 -17.17 -19.34 13.65
C LEU A 43 -17.21 -19.48 15.16
N PRO A 44 -16.21 -20.15 15.77
CA PRO A 44 -16.10 -20.25 17.22
C PRO A 44 -15.82 -18.89 17.85
N ALA A 45 -16.24 -18.73 19.11
CA ALA A 45 -15.93 -17.55 19.90
C ALA A 45 -14.39 -17.36 20.00
N GLY A 46 -13.91 -16.13 19.77
CA GLY A 46 -12.48 -15.82 19.77
C GLY A 46 -11.77 -16.13 18.46
N ALA A 47 -12.51 -16.43 17.38
CA ALA A 47 -11.94 -16.59 16.04
C ALA A 47 -11.25 -15.30 15.58
N HIS A 48 -10.08 -15.47 14.95
CA HIS A 48 -9.31 -14.40 14.29
C HIS A 48 -8.87 -14.90 12.92
N LEU A 49 -9.40 -14.31 11.87
CA LEU A 49 -9.08 -14.71 10.50
C LEU A 49 -7.71 -14.20 10.07
N VAL A 50 -7.00 -15.04 9.32
CA VAL A 50 -5.70 -14.69 8.71
C VAL A 50 -5.74 -15.05 7.25
N CYS A 51 -5.60 -14.07 6.36
CA CYS A 51 -5.53 -14.30 4.92
C CYS A 51 -4.31 -13.63 4.28
N GLU A 52 -3.96 -14.06 3.07
CA GLU A 52 -2.93 -13.42 2.26
C GLU A 52 -3.54 -12.29 1.43
N SER A 53 -2.78 -11.22 1.19
CA SER A 53 -3.20 -10.17 0.24
C SER A 53 -3.12 -10.70 -1.19
N THR A 54 -4.26 -10.74 -1.87
CA THR A 54 -4.43 -11.30 -3.22
C THR A 54 -4.63 -10.23 -4.30
N GLY A 55 -4.42 -8.96 -3.93
CA GLY A 55 -4.60 -7.83 -4.85
C GLY A 55 -6.04 -7.36 -5.01
N GLY A 56 -6.93 -7.74 -4.08
CA GLY A 56 -8.29 -7.23 -4.00
C GLY A 56 -9.38 -8.30 -3.83
N TYR A 57 -9.10 -9.57 -4.10
CA TYR A 57 -10.09 -10.64 -3.93
C TYR A 57 -10.48 -10.85 -2.46
N GLU A 58 -9.64 -10.44 -1.52
CA GLU A 58 -9.87 -10.46 -0.08
C GLU A 58 -10.87 -9.37 0.40
N ALA A 59 -11.26 -8.43 -0.45
CA ALA A 59 -12.07 -7.28 -0.04
C ALA A 59 -13.45 -7.66 0.50
N ALA A 60 -14.12 -8.65 -0.11
CA ALA A 60 -15.42 -9.14 0.34
C ALA A 60 -15.32 -9.80 1.72
N LEU A 61 -14.31 -10.65 1.92
CA LEU A 61 -14.03 -11.30 3.20
C LEU A 61 -13.74 -10.25 4.29
N LEU A 62 -12.90 -9.27 3.98
CA LEU A 62 -12.53 -8.19 4.90
C LEU A 62 -13.76 -7.38 5.35
N ALA A 63 -14.61 -6.97 4.40
CA ALA A 63 -15.83 -6.21 4.68
C ALA A 63 -16.81 -7.02 5.54
N ALA A 64 -17.03 -8.29 5.20
CA ALA A 64 -17.94 -9.17 5.95
C ALA A 64 -17.42 -9.45 7.37
N ALA A 65 -16.11 -9.71 7.54
CA ALA A 65 -15.50 -9.92 8.84
C ALA A 65 -15.68 -8.70 9.76
N HIS A 66 -15.45 -7.50 9.25
CA HIS A 66 -15.69 -6.25 10.02
C HIS A 66 -17.17 -6.07 10.39
N THR A 67 -18.09 -6.35 9.47
CA THR A 67 -19.53 -6.28 9.74
C THR A 67 -19.96 -7.27 10.82
N ALA A 68 -19.34 -8.47 10.81
CA ALA A 68 -19.61 -9.51 11.80
C ALA A 68 -18.84 -9.31 13.13
N GLY A 69 -17.97 -8.30 13.23
CA GLY A 69 -17.11 -8.07 14.41
C GLY A 69 -16.02 -9.13 14.60
N VAL A 70 -15.67 -9.87 13.52
CA VAL A 70 -14.62 -10.90 13.54
C VAL A 70 -13.27 -10.25 13.21
N PRO A 71 -12.26 -10.35 14.10
CA PRO A 71 -10.93 -9.88 13.81
C PRO A 71 -10.33 -10.56 12.58
N ILE A 72 -9.70 -9.79 11.71
CA ILE A 72 -9.04 -10.31 10.49
C ILE A 72 -7.70 -9.64 10.27
N SER A 73 -6.67 -10.41 9.88
CA SER A 73 -5.35 -9.93 9.50
C SER A 73 -5.04 -10.30 8.06
N VAL A 74 -4.68 -9.29 7.25
CA VAL A 74 -4.23 -9.50 5.85
C VAL A 74 -2.71 -9.43 5.80
N ILE A 75 -2.07 -10.52 5.41
CA ILE A 75 -0.63 -10.70 5.46
C ILE A 75 -0.01 -10.57 4.07
N PRO A 76 1.10 -9.82 3.91
CA PRO A 76 1.80 -9.77 2.64
C PRO A 76 2.31 -11.15 2.19
N PRO A 77 2.16 -11.51 0.89
CA PRO A 77 2.55 -12.81 0.33
C PRO A 77 3.98 -13.25 0.66
N GLN A 78 4.88 -12.31 0.70
CA GLN A 78 6.28 -12.59 1.00
C GLN A 78 6.50 -13.11 2.42
N ARG A 79 5.74 -12.62 3.41
CA ARG A 79 5.82 -13.10 4.79
C ARG A 79 5.36 -14.53 4.90
N ILE A 80 4.28 -14.89 4.21
CA ILE A 80 3.77 -16.26 4.17
C ILE A 80 4.77 -17.19 3.49
N ARG A 81 5.36 -16.80 2.36
CA ARG A 81 6.43 -17.57 1.68
C ARG A 81 7.66 -17.76 2.56
N HIS A 82 8.08 -16.76 3.31
CA HIS A 82 9.21 -16.89 4.24
C HIS A 82 8.87 -17.84 5.39
N HIS A 83 7.65 -17.74 5.91
CA HIS A 83 7.15 -18.64 6.95
C HIS A 83 7.08 -20.10 6.46
N ALA A 84 6.55 -20.36 5.26
CA ALA A 84 6.51 -21.68 4.64
C ALA A 84 7.92 -22.27 4.50
N ARG A 85 8.88 -21.49 4.01
CA ARG A 85 10.28 -21.94 3.89
C ARG A 85 10.91 -22.25 5.24
N SER A 86 10.68 -21.43 6.26
CA SER A 86 11.23 -21.67 7.61
C SER A 86 10.62 -22.91 8.26
N ALA A 87 9.37 -23.28 7.88
CA ALA A 87 8.68 -24.47 8.34
C ALA A 87 8.97 -25.75 7.49
N GLY A 88 9.85 -25.62 6.47
CA GLY A 88 10.19 -26.75 5.57
C GLY A 88 9.04 -27.16 4.64
N ARG A 89 7.97 -26.35 4.52
CA ARG A 89 6.80 -26.64 3.71
C ARG A 89 6.99 -26.04 2.32
N LEU A 90 7.29 -26.91 1.32
CA LEU A 90 7.51 -26.50 -0.07
C LEU A 90 6.36 -26.94 -1.01
N ALA A 91 5.48 -27.82 -0.55
CA ALA A 91 4.32 -28.26 -1.32
C ALA A 91 3.22 -27.19 -1.30
N LYS A 92 2.58 -26.97 -2.44
CA LYS A 92 1.54 -25.96 -2.63
C LYS A 92 0.22 -26.63 -3.00
N THR A 93 -0.78 -26.53 -2.10
CA THR A 93 -2.19 -26.80 -2.37
C THR A 93 -3.03 -25.82 -1.55
N ASP A 94 -4.21 -25.43 -2.04
CA ASP A 94 -5.05 -24.40 -1.41
C ASP A 94 -5.40 -24.73 0.06
N ARG A 95 -5.65 -26.02 0.38
CA ARG A 95 -5.86 -26.47 1.75
C ARG A 95 -4.62 -26.37 2.63
N LEU A 96 -3.42 -26.62 2.07
CA LEU A 96 -2.16 -26.45 2.80
C LEU A 96 -1.85 -24.96 3.00
N ASP A 97 -2.30 -24.10 2.08
CA ASP A 97 -2.11 -22.67 2.17
C ASP A 97 -2.99 -22.06 3.29
N ALA A 98 -4.26 -22.50 3.46
CA ALA A 98 -5.11 -22.09 4.58
C ALA A 98 -4.53 -22.56 5.94
N ALA A 99 -4.08 -23.81 6.05
CA ALA A 99 -3.46 -24.33 7.27
C ALA A 99 -2.13 -23.61 7.61
N LEU A 100 -1.37 -23.21 6.59
CA LEU A 100 -0.16 -22.40 6.75
C LEU A 100 -0.46 -21.01 7.31
N LEU A 101 -1.56 -20.39 6.87
CA LEU A 101 -2.04 -19.10 7.37
C LEU A 101 -2.48 -19.19 8.84
N SER A 102 -3.17 -20.27 9.24
CA SER A 102 -3.48 -20.53 10.65
C SER A 102 -2.22 -20.69 11.51
N ASP A 103 -1.24 -21.46 10.99
CA ASP A 103 0.05 -21.64 11.69
C ASP A 103 0.81 -20.31 11.83
N TYR A 104 0.79 -19.50 10.78
CA TYR A 104 1.34 -18.13 10.84
C TYR A 104 0.65 -17.31 11.92
N GLY A 105 -0.70 -17.34 11.97
CA GLY A 105 -1.49 -16.64 12.98
C GLY A 105 -1.08 -17.03 14.40
N ARG A 106 -1.03 -18.33 14.68
CA ARG A 106 -0.63 -18.88 16.00
C ARG A 106 0.78 -18.47 16.43
N LYS A 107 1.74 -18.44 15.49
CA LYS A 107 3.14 -18.16 15.82
C LYS A 107 3.47 -16.68 15.91
N HIS A 108 2.78 -15.84 15.14
CA HIS A 108 3.13 -14.41 15.01
C HIS A 108 2.10 -13.46 15.63
N ALA A 109 0.91 -13.95 16.02
CA ALA A 109 -0.18 -13.19 16.59
C ALA A 109 -0.38 -11.81 15.89
N PRO A 110 -0.62 -11.80 14.57
CA PRO A 110 -0.69 -10.55 13.82
C PRO A 110 -1.85 -9.70 14.32
N ALA A 111 -1.65 -8.39 14.39
CA ALA A 111 -2.69 -7.46 14.78
C ALA A 111 -3.84 -7.46 13.74
N ALA A 112 -5.08 -7.41 14.24
CA ALA A 112 -6.24 -7.27 13.38
C ALA A 112 -6.17 -5.97 12.57
N GLN A 113 -6.59 -6.04 11.32
CA GLN A 113 -6.67 -4.88 10.46
C GLN A 113 -7.87 -4.03 10.86
N PRO A 114 -7.71 -2.70 11.00
CA PRO A 114 -8.84 -1.83 11.31
C PRO A 114 -9.90 -1.88 10.19
N ALA A 115 -11.14 -1.59 10.55
CA ALA A 115 -12.24 -1.54 9.58
C ALA A 115 -11.90 -0.60 8.42
N PRO A 116 -12.18 -1.00 7.17
CA PRO A 116 -11.97 -0.13 6.03
C PRO A 116 -12.83 1.13 6.17
N GLN A 117 -12.20 2.29 6.04
CA GLN A 117 -12.92 3.54 5.93
C GLN A 117 -13.41 3.66 4.47
N PRO A 118 -14.73 3.71 4.19
CA PRO A 118 -15.25 3.69 2.82
C PRO A 118 -14.69 4.83 1.96
N GLN A 119 -14.57 6.01 2.54
CA GLN A 119 -14.04 7.20 1.86
C GLN A 119 -12.55 7.04 1.53
N ARG A 120 -11.76 6.44 2.44
CA ARG A 120 -10.35 6.14 2.18
C ARG A 120 -10.19 5.06 1.10
N ALA A 121 -11.08 4.07 1.07
CA ALA A 121 -11.10 3.05 0.04
C ALA A 121 -11.44 3.67 -1.33
N ALA A 122 -12.48 4.51 -1.41
CA ALA A 122 -12.85 5.23 -2.63
C ALA A 122 -11.71 6.15 -3.12
N LEU A 123 -11.07 6.90 -2.22
CA LEU A 123 -9.92 7.72 -2.59
C LEU A 123 -8.76 6.88 -3.12
N ARG A 124 -8.49 5.72 -2.53
CA ARG A 124 -7.45 4.81 -2.98
C ARG A 124 -7.71 4.27 -4.39
N GLU A 125 -8.95 3.93 -4.71
CA GLU A 125 -9.34 3.51 -6.05
C GLU A 125 -9.13 4.63 -7.08
N LEU A 126 -9.58 5.84 -6.78
CA LEU A 126 -9.40 7.01 -7.66
C LEU A 126 -7.91 7.36 -7.86
N VAL A 127 -7.10 7.33 -6.81
CA VAL A 127 -5.65 7.59 -6.90
C VAL A 127 -4.95 6.51 -7.75
N ARG A 128 -5.37 5.25 -7.65
CA ARG A 128 -4.84 4.16 -8.48
C ARG A 128 -5.28 4.30 -9.94
N ALA A 129 -6.54 4.63 -10.19
CA ALA A 129 -7.03 4.92 -11.55
C ALA A 129 -6.24 6.08 -12.17
N ARG A 130 -6.04 7.17 -11.42
CA ARG A 130 -5.17 8.28 -11.85
C ARG A 130 -3.77 7.81 -12.25
N ALA A 131 -3.16 6.98 -11.42
CA ALA A 131 -1.81 6.48 -11.69
C ALA A 131 -1.76 5.62 -12.96
N GLN A 132 -2.79 4.80 -13.22
CA GLN A 132 -2.93 4.00 -14.44
C GLN A 132 -3.08 4.89 -15.68
N LEU A 133 -3.92 5.91 -15.63
CA LEU A 133 -4.09 6.88 -16.74
C LEU A 133 -2.78 7.60 -17.06
N ILE A 134 -2.00 7.99 -16.07
CA ILE A 134 -0.67 8.58 -16.27
C ILE A 134 0.30 7.61 -16.98
N GLU A 135 0.29 6.32 -16.63
CA GLU A 135 1.12 5.33 -17.32
C GLU A 135 0.66 5.10 -18.77
N LEU A 136 -0.66 5.05 -19.02
CA LEU A 136 -1.20 4.98 -20.38
C LEU A 136 -0.78 6.20 -21.22
N LYS A 137 -0.89 7.41 -20.65
CA LYS A 137 -0.40 8.64 -21.33
C LYS A 137 1.07 8.57 -21.68
N LYS A 138 1.92 8.04 -20.80
CA LYS A 138 3.35 7.87 -21.09
C LYS A 138 3.58 6.89 -22.24
N THR A 139 2.78 5.82 -22.30
CA THR A 139 2.85 4.85 -23.40
C THR A 139 2.45 5.51 -24.72
N GLU A 140 1.36 6.28 -24.76
CA GLU A 140 0.95 7.04 -25.94
C GLU A 140 2.00 8.11 -26.32
N ALA A 141 2.59 8.80 -25.36
CA ALA A 141 3.65 9.79 -25.64
C ALA A 141 4.88 9.20 -26.33
N SER A 142 5.22 7.94 -26.09
CA SER A 142 6.33 7.27 -26.77
C SER A 142 6.11 7.12 -28.28
N TRP A 143 4.86 7.04 -28.72
CA TRP A 143 4.51 7.01 -30.16
C TRP A 143 4.78 8.34 -30.86
N ARG A 144 4.81 9.47 -30.13
CA ARG A 144 5.15 10.77 -30.72
C ARG A 144 6.62 10.89 -31.10
N GLU A 145 7.50 10.20 -30.38
CA GLU A 145 8.94 10.20 -30.70
C GLU A 145 9.20 9.49 -32.03
N HIS A 146 8.32 8.53 -32.37
CA HIS A 146 8.38 7.77 -33.64
C HIS A 146 6.97 7.69 -34.25
N PRO A 147 6.45 8.81 -34.82
CA PRO A 147 5.09 8.84 -35.33
C PRO A 147 4.93 7.89 -36.53
N PRO A 148 3.83 7.12 -36.55
CA PRO A 148 3.54 6.25 -37.70
C PRO A 148 3.33 7.08 -38.97
N ALA A 149 3.78 6.59 -40.10
CA ALA A 149 3.60 7.26 -41.39
C ALA A 149 2.14 7.28 -41.88
N ALA A 150 1.29 6.40 -41.39
CA ALA A 150 -0.12 6.30 -41.79
C ALA A 150 -0.96 7.37 -41.07
N THR A 151 -1.62 8.22 -41.83
CA THR A 151 -2.48 9.31 -41.33
C THR A 151 -3.58 8.83 -40.38
N LEU A 152 -4.17 7.65 -40.64
CA LEU A 152 -5.18 7.03 -39.79
C LEU A 152 -4.64 6.79 -38.37
N LEU A 153 -3.43 6.24 -38.26
CA LEU A 153 -2.83 5.94 -36.95
C LEU A 153 -2.50 7.22 -36.18
N HIS A 154 -2.15 8.29 -36.87
CA HIS A 154 -1.89 9.60 -36.28
C HIS A 154 -3.16 10.18 -35.67
N ALA A 155 -4.27 10.17 -36.43
CA ALA A 155 -5.56 10.65 -35.94
C ALA A 155 -6.06 9.83 -34.75
N GLN A 156 -5.91 8.50 -34.78
CA GLN A 156 -6.26 7.63 -33.66
C GLN A 156 -5.42 7.91 -32.41
N ALA A 157 -4.12 8.17 -32.56
CA ALA A 157 -3.26 8.52 -31.44
C ALA A 157 -3.70 9.84 -30.76
N GLN A 158 -4.03 10.85 -31.56
CA GLN A 158 -4.56 12.12 -31.07
C GLN A 158 -5.90 11.95 -30.32
N GLN A 159 -6.80 11.13 -30.83
CA GLN A 159 -8.08 10.84 -30.17
C GLN A 159 -7.89 10.13 -28.84
N ARG A 160 -6.99 9.11 -28.76
CA ARG A 160 -6.68 8.43 -27.51
C ARG A 160 -6.07 9.38 -26.48
N GLU A 161 -5.18 10.25 -26.90
CA GLU A 161 -4.57 11.23 -26.02
C GLU A 161 -5.60 12.21 -25.45
N ALA A 162 -6.48 12.76 -26.30
CA ALA A 162 -7.56 13.65 -25.86
C ALA A 162 -8.50 12.95 -24.86
N LEU A 163 -8.85 11.69 -25.12
CA LEU A 163 -9.68 10.89 -24.22
C LEU A 163 -8.98 10.64 -22.88
N LEU A 164 -7.68 10.33 -22.89
CA LEU A 164 -6.91 10.13 -21.65
C LEU A 164 -6.79 11.42 -20.82
N ASP A 165 -6.71 12.59 -21.48
CA ASP A 165 -6.72 13.89 -20.80
C ASP A 165 -8.06 14.17 -20.15
N GLU A 166 -9.15 13.92 -20.85
CA GLU A 166 -10.52 14.07 -20.31
C GLU A 166 -10.75 13.15 -19.11
N GLN A 167 -10.40 11.86 -19.23
CA GLN A 167 -10.53 10.89 -18.15
C GLN A 167 -9.68 11.27 -16.95
N LEU A 168 -8.46 11.75 -17.16
CA LEU A 168 -7.58 12.20 -16.09
C LEU A 168 -8.16 13.40 -15.35
N ALA A 169 -8.68 14.38 -16.09
CA ALA A 169 -9.33 15.55 -15.51
C ALA A 169 -10.58 15.16 -14.68
N ALA A 170 -11.41 14.24 -15.20
CA ALA A 170 -12.57 13.74 -14.49
C ALA A 170 -12.20 13.02 -13.18
N VAL A 171 -11.19 12.15 -13.21
CA VAL A 171 -10.70 11.45 -12.02
C VAL A 171 -10.13 12.44 -11.00
N GLU A 172 -9.34 13.42 -11.43
CA GLU A 172 -8.79 14.44 -10.53
C GLU A 172 -9.90 15.33 -9.92
N HIS A 173 -10.95 15.65 -10.69
CA HIS A 173 -12.10 16.34 -10.17
C HIS A 173 -12.84 15.50 -9.10
N ALA A 174 -13.09 14.23 -9.37
CA ALA A 174 -13.71 13.31 -8.41
C ALA A 174 -12.88 13.18 -7.13
N ILE A 175 -11.54 13.12 -7.23
CA ILE A 175 -10.66 13.12 -6.06
C ILE A 175 -10.84 14.41 -5.23
N ARG A 176 -10.81 15.58 -5.86
CA ARG A 176 -10.97 16.86 -5.15
C ARG A 176 -12.32 16.96 -4.46
N THR A 177 -13.39 16.57 -5.15
CA THR A 177 -14.75 16.55 -4.58
C THR A 177 -14.83 15.61 -3.36
N LEU A 178 -14.27 14.41 -3.47
CA LEU A 178 -14.23 13.45 -2.35
C LEU A 178 -13.45 14.02 -1.17
N VAL A 179 -12.26 14.58 -1.42
CA VAL A 179 -11.38 15.16 -0.39
C VAL A 179 -12.04 16.34 0.32
N GLN A 180 -12.79 17.17 -0.38
CA GLN A 180 -13.54 18.28 0.24
C GLN A 180 -14.61 17.81 1.21
N GLY A 181 -15.22 16.64 0.97
CA GLY A 181 -16.21 16.01 1.83
C GLY A 181 -15.65 15.17 2.97
N LEU A 182 -14.32 14.97 3.05
CA LEU A 182 -13.71 14.18 4.11
C LEU A 182 -13.71 14.92 5.46
N ALA A 183 -14.01 14.20 6.54
CA ALA A 183 -13.78 14.70 7.89
C ALA A 183 -12.29 14.98 8.14
N GLU A 184 -11.42 14.13 7.59
CA GLU A 184 -9.96 14.20 7.72
C GLU A 184 -9.28 15.13 6.71
N ARG A 185 -10.02 16.01 6.03
CA ARG A 185 -9.44 16.99 5.09
C ARG A 185 -8.34 17.85 5.71
N THR A 186 -8.39 18.08 7.03
CA THR A 186 -7.37 18.80 7.79
C THR A 186 -6.04 18.04 7.82
N GLU A 187 -6.05 16.71 7.89
CA GLU A 187 -4.86 15.86 7.81
C GLU A 187 -4.19 16.02 6.45
N LEU A 188 -4.97 15.96 5.37
CA LEU A 188 -4.47 16.16 4.00
C LEU A 188 -3.86 17.56 3.82
N ALA A 189 -4.53 18.60 4.33
CA ALA A 189 -4.02 19.96 4.30
C ALA A 189 -2.70 20.10 5.08
N ARG A 190 -2.58 19.41 6.23
CA ARG A 190 -1.32 19.39 7.01
C ARG A 190 -0.19 18.72 6.23
N LEU A 191 -0.43 17.61 5.56
CA LEU A 191 0.59 16.97 4.73
C LEU A 191 1.12 17.95 3.64
N GLN A 192 0.25 18.77 3.06
CA GLN A 192 0.59 19.73 2.02
C GLN A 192 1.38 20.95 2.54
N GLN A 193 1.43 21.19 3.85
CA GLN A 193 2.28 22.24 4.43
C GLN A 193 3.77 21.97 4.24
N VAL A 194 4.15 20.70 4.02
CA VAL A 194 5.54 20.35 3.76
C VAL A 194 5.92 20.74 2.34
N GLN A 195 6.83 21.70 2.22
CA GLN A 195 7.33 22.17 0.92
C GLN A 195 7.88 20.98 0.10
N GLY A 196 7.28 20.77 -1.07
CA GLY A 196 7.56 19.63 -1.95
C GLY A 196 6.46 18.57 -1.95
N VAL A 197 5.51 18.61 -1.02
CA VAL A 197 4.34 17.73 -0.97
C VAL A 197 3.15 18.44 -1.58
N GLY A 198 2.80 18.08 -2.80
CA GLY A 198 1.59 18.55 -3.47
C GLY A 198 0.37 17.65 -3.22
N GLU A 199 -0.78 18.03 -3.77
CA GLU A 199 -2.07 17.32 -3.65
C GLU A 199 -1.92 15.82 -3.94
N VAL A 200 -1.34 15.46 -5.08
CA VAL A 200 -1.20 14.05 -5.50
C VAL A 200 -0.40 13.22 -4.50
N THR A 201 0.65 13.81 -3.91
CA THR A 201 1.44 13.11 -2.89
C THR A 201 0.63 12.93 -1.62
N ALA A 202 -0.05 13.99 -1.15
CA ALA A 202 -0.89 13.93 0.04
C ALA A 202 -2.03 12.91 -0.12
N TRP A 203 -2.77 12.94 -1.24
CA TRP A 203 -3.83 11.98 -1.54
C TRP A 203 -3.34 10.54 -1.55
N THR A 204 -2.21 10.29 -2.24
CA THR A 204 -1.64 8.94 -2.37
C THR A 204 -1.17 8.42 -1.01
N VAL A 205 -0.45 9.23 -0.26
CA VAL A 205 0.09 8.84 1.05
C VAL A 205 -1.07 8.57 2.02
N TRP A 206 -2.05 9.47 2.09
CA TRP A 206 -3.20 9.31 2.98
C TRP A 206 -4.03 8.07 2.61
N ALA A 207 -4.34 7.87 1.34
CA ALA A 207 -5.16 6.75 0.87
C ALA A 207 -4.48 5.38 1.03
N GLU A 208 -3.17 5.31 0.75
CA GLU A 208 -2.41 4.05 0.74
C GLU A 208 -1.75 3.71 2.08
N MET A 209 -1.69 4.66 3.04
CA MET A 209 -1.04 4.46 4.35
C MET A 209 -1.97 4.82 5.52
N PRO A 210 -3.00 4.00 5.81
CA PRO A 210 -3.91 4.25 6.92
C PRO A 210 -3.22 4.25 8.29
N GLU A 211 -2.06 3.60 8.41
CA GLU A 211 -1.25 3.54 9.63
C GLU A 211 -0.36 4.77 9.84
N LEU A 212 -0.28 5.69 8.87
CA LEU A 212 0.54 6.90 9.00
C LEU A 212 0.02 7.78 10.14
N GLY A 213 0.93 8.31 10.96
CA GLY A 213 0.60 9.00 12.19
C GLY A 213 0.69 8.11 13.44
N HIS A 214 0.68 6.78 13.27
CA HIS A 214 0.75 5.82 14.37
C HIS A 214 2.05 5.01 14.40
N LEU A 215 2.91 5.21 13.39
CA LEU A 215 4.13 4.41 13.22
C LEU A 215 5.27 4.91 14.12
N ALA A 216 6.11 3.95 14.56
CA ALA A 216 7.35 4.27 15.25
C ALA A 216 8.43 4.78 14.26
N PRO A 217 9.45 5.53 14.74
CA PRO A 217 10.55 6.00 13.89
C PRO A 217 11.21 4.87 13.09
N GLY A 218 11.43 5.11 11.80
CA GLY A 218 12.00 4.14 10.86
C GLY A 218 10.98 3.22 10.20
N GLN A 219 9.82 2.98 10.80
CA GLN A 219 8.78 2.13 10.23
C GLN A 219 8.15 2.72 8.94
N PRO A 220 7.82 4.02 8.84
CA PRO A 220 7.28 4.58 7.61
C PRO A 220 8.16 4.31 6.40
N GLY A 221 9.45 4.56 6.53
CA GLY A 221 10.42 4.30 5.47
C GLY A 221 10.54 2.83 5.08
N ALA A 222 10.45 1.92 6.05
CA ALA A 222 10.50 0.48 5.80
C ALA A 222 9.23 -0.02 5.07
N ILE A 223 8.03 0.40 5.50
CA ILE A 223 6.75 0.00 4.90
C ILE A 223 6.65 0.48 3.45
N VAL A 224 7.13 1.68 3.15
CA VAL A 224 7.15 2.21 1.77
C VAL A 224 8.22 1.53 0.92
N GLY A 225 9.18 0.86 1.53
CA GLY A 225 10.33 0.26 0.83
C GLY A 225 11.40 1.29 0.48
N LEU A 226 11.62 2.29 1.33
CA LEU A 226 12.71 3.28 1.23
C LEU A 226 13.87 2.97 2.18
N ALA A 227 13.74 1.95 3.03
CA ALA A 227 14.82 1.47 3.86
C ALA A 227 15.85 0.71 3.00
N PRO A 228 17.16 1.02 3.11
CA PRO A 228 18.18 0.29 2.40
C PRO A 228 18.41 -1.07 3.08
N TYR A 229 18.19 -2.16 2.36
CA TYR A 229 18.56 -3.49 2.82
C TYR A 229 20.04 -3.76 2.51
N ALA A 230 20.80 -4.13 3.52
CA ALA A 230 22.16 -4.60 3.35
C ALA A 230 22.12 -6.06 2.85
N ARG A 231 22.97 -6.38 1.89
CA ARG A 231 23.30 -7.76 1.49
C ARG A 231 24.77 -7.97 1.79
N ASP A 232 25.12 -7.87 3.07
CA ASP A 232 26.48 -8.08 3.51
C ASP A 232 26.62 -9.56 3.89
N SER A 233 27.61 -10.25 3.33
CA SER A 233 28.13 -11.51 3.81
C SER A 233 29.52 -11.25 4.40
N SER A 234 30.05 -12.17 5.21
CA SER A 234 31.28 -11.97 5.97
C SER A 234 32.50 -11.45 5.18
N GLN A 235 32.50 -11.60 3.85
CA GLN A 235 33.59 -11.16 2.96
C GLN A 235 33.11 -10.23 1.82
N HIS A 236 31.81 -9.90 1.72
CA HIS A 236 31.28 -9.08 0.63
C HIS A 236 30.36 -7.98 1.15
N HIS A 237 30.80 -6.72 1.05
CA HIS A 237 29.91 -5.57 1.27
C HIS A 237 29.10 -5.32 -0.01
N GLY A 238 27.88 -5.89 -0.06
CA GLY A 238 26.98 -5.75 -1.19
C GLY A 238 26.41 -4.32 -1.32
N LYS A 239 26.06 -3.92 -2.54
CA LYS A 239 25.32 -2.68 -2.76
C LYS A 239 23.96 -2.76 -2.05
N ARG A 240 23.63 -1.71 -1.29
CA ARG A 240 22.32 -1.60 -0.64
C ARG A 240 21.26 -1.28 -1.66
N PHE A 241 20.18 -2.07 -1.67
CA PHE A 241 19.05 -1.89 -2.56
C PHE A 241 17.79 -1.51 -1.80
N VAL A 242 16.98 -0.69 -2.44
CA VAL A 242 15.62 -0.35 -2.02
C VAL A 242 14.68 -1.30 -2.75
N GLN A 243 13.95 -2.13 -2.02
CA GLN A 243 13.03 -3.11 -2.62
C GLN A 243 11.82 -3.34 -1.71
N GLN A 244 10.77 -3.97 -2.25
CA GLN A 244 9.53 -4.26 -1.54
C GLN A 244 8.74 -2.98 -1.16
N GLY A 245 7.78 -3.09 -0.26
CA GLY A 245 6.94 -1.99 0.20
C GLY A 245 5.89 -1.55 -0.83
N ARG A 246 5.42 -0.31 -0.71
CA ARG A 246 4.32 0.25 -1.50
C ARG A 246 4.83 1.08 -2.69
N PRO A 247 4.84 0.54 -3.92
CA PRO A 247 5.43 1.21 -5.09
C PRO A 247 4.76 2.54 -5.42
N GLN A 248 3.43 2.65 -5.27
CA GLN A 248 2.69 3.89 -5.55
C GLN A 248 3.14 5.02 -4.63
N VAL A 249 3.22 4.76 -3.32
CA VAL A 249 3.69 5.74 -2.32
C VAL A 249 5.15 6.11 -2.59
N ARG A 250 6.01 5.13 -2.86
CA ARG A 250 7.42 5.38 -3.15
C ARG A 250 7.60 6.28 -4.38
N ARG A 251 6.78 6.10 -5.44
CA ARG A 251 6.83 6.90 -6.66
C ARG A 251 6.51 8.37 -6.38
N VAL A 252 5.42 8.65 -5.67
CA VAL A 252 5.03 10.03 -5.37
C VAL A 252 5.99 10.69 -4.39
N LEU A 253 6.51 9.96 -3.40
CA LEU A 253 7.52 10.48 -2.48
C LEU A 253 8.86 10.78 -3.16
N TYR A 254 9.25 10.01 -4.17
CA TYR A 254 10.43 10.31 -4.96
C TYR A 254 10.28 11.65 -5.69
N MET A 255 9.12 11.87 -6.33
CA MET A 255 8.85 13.15 -7.01
C MET A 255 8.74 14.31 -6.03
N ALA A 256 8.09 14.10 -4.89
CA ALA A 256 8.04 15.06 -3.80
C ALA A 256 9.46 15.42 -3.28
N ALA A 257 10.35 14.43 -3.15
CA ALA A 257 11.74 14.64 -2.76
C ALA A 257 12.53 15.48 -3.79
N VAL A 258 12.30 15.27 -5.09
CA VAL A 258 12.89 16.10 -6.15
C VAL A 258 12.48 17.56 -6.00
N THR A 259 11.19 17.82 -5.76
CA THR A 259 10.65 19.17 -5.53
C THR A 259 11.15 19.76 -4.22
N ALA A 260 11.16 18.98 -3.14
CA ALA A 260 11.63 19.42 -1.83
C ALA A 260 13.13 19.79 -1.84
N CYS A 261 13.97 19.08 -2.59
CA CYS A 261 15.38 19.46 -2.75
C CYS A 261 15.60 20.83 -3.41
N ARG A 262 14.56 21.39 -4.08
CA ARG A 262 14.61 22.72 -4.69
C ARG A 262 14.07 23.79 -3.75
N HIS A 263 13.00 23.49 -3.05
CA HIS A 263 12.17 24.48 -2.37
C HIS A 263 12.22 24.41 -0.84
N ASN A 264 12.49 23.24 -0.25
CA ASN A 264 12.58 23.09 1.20
C ASN A 264 14.03 23.27 1.67
N PRO A 265 14.35 24.29 2.46
CA PRO A 265 15.74 24.62 2.82
C PRO A 265 16.42 23.48 3.63
N VAL A 266 15.70 22.85 4.54
CA VAL A 266 16.21 21.76 5.39
C VAL A 266 16.53 20.52 4.57
N LEU A 267 15.61 20.11 3.68
CA LEU A 267 15.80 18.93 2.83
C LEU A 267 16.81 19.18 1.70
N LYS A 268 16.87 20.40 1.18
CA LYS A 268 17.89 20.84 0.23
C LYS A 268 19.29 20.71 0.83
N GLU A 269 19.48 21.20 2.04
CA GLU A 269 20.77 21.13 2.73
C GLU A 269 21.13 19.67 3.06
N PHE A 270 20.16 18.87 3.49
CA PHE A 270 20.37 17.44 3.71
C PHE A 270 20.82 16.74 2.42
N TYR A 271 20.16 17.02 1.29
CA TYR A 271 20.55 16.50 -0.02
C TYR A 271 21.98 16.90 -0.39
N ARG A 272 22.32 18.19 -0.26
CA ARG A 272 23.66 18.73 -0.57
C ARG A 272 24.76 18.04 0.24
N ARG A 273 24.56 17.85 1.54
CA ARG A 273 25.50 17.12 2.41
C ARG A 273 25.73 15.68 1.95
N LEU A 274 24.69 14.98 1.51
CA LEU A 274 24.82 13.63 0.97
C LEU A 274 25.61 13.62 -0.33
N ARG A 275 25.36 14.59 -1.22
CA ARG A 275 26.10 14.73 -2.48
C ARG A 275 27.57 15.06 -2.24
N ALA A 276 27.87 15.97 -1.32
CA ALA A 276 29.23 16.31 -0.94
C ALA A 276 30.02 15.12 -0.37
N ARG A 277 29.33 14.17 0.28
CA ARG A 277 29.90 12.89 0.74
C ARG A 277 30.01 11.84 -0.38
N GLY A 278 29.89 12.19 -1.64
CA GLY A 278 30.02 11.30 -2.80
C GLY A 278 28.83 10.38 -3.07
N LYS A 279 27.68 10.55 -2.39
CA LYS A 279 26.51 9.70 -2.65
C LYS A 279 25.92 10.02 -4.04
N PRO A 280 25.60 8.99 -4.86
CA PRO A 280 24.92 9.22 -6.14
C PRO A 280 23.59 9.98 -5.98
N ALA A 281 23.20 10.78 -6.97
CA ALA A 281 22.00 11.64 -6.91
C ALA A 281 20.73 10.87 -6.55
N LYS A 282 20.49 9.73 -7.20
CA LYS A 282 19.31 8.88 -6.92
C LYS A 282 19.32 8.34 -5.49
N VAL A 283 20.48 7.97 -4.95
CA VAL A 283 20.62 7.49 -3.56
C VAL A 283 20.32 8.62 -2.57
N ALA A 284 20.82 9.83 -2.84
CA ALA A 284 20.54 10.99 -2.02
C ALA A 284 19.04 11.36 -2.05
N LEU A 285 18.38 11.32 -3.22
CA LEU A 285 16.93 11.53 -3.34
C LEU A 285 16.10 10.51 -2.58
N ILE A 286 16.48 9.23 -2.60
CA ILE A 286 15.83 8.19 -1.80
C ILE A 286 15.95 8.47 -0.30
N ALA A 287 17.11 8.95 0.15
CA ALA A 287 17.31 9.34 1.54
C ALA A 287 16.43 10.54 1.93
N VAL A 288 16.26 11.52 1.03
CA VAL A 288 15.33 12.64 1.22
C VAL A 288 13.88 12.14 1.26
N ALA A 289 13.47 11.28 0.33
CA ALA A 289 12.13 10.69 0.32
C ALA A 289 11.82 9.91 1.62
N ARG A 290 12.81 9.19 2.16
CA ARG A 290 12.68 8.52 3.46
C ARG A 290 12.50 9.52 4.59
N ARG A 291 13.30 10.59 4.64
CA ARG A 291 13.14 11.63 5.65
C ARG A 291 11.79 12.35 5.53
N LEU A 292 11.32 12.52 4.30
CA LEU A 292 10.04 13.14 4.02
C LEU A 292 8.87 12.31 4.60
N ILE A 293 8.82 10.99 4.37
CA ILE A 293 7.73 10.15 4.93
C ILE A 293 7.79 10.07 6.45
N GLU A 294 8.98 10.11 7.07
CA GLU A 294 9.12 10.20 8.52
C GLU A 294 8.53 11.52 9.05
N LEU A 295 8.79 12.63 8.34
CA LEU A 295 8.23 13.94 8.67
C LEU A 295 6.70 13.96 8.55
N LEU A 296 6.14 13.37 7.48
CA LEU A 296 4.70 13.25 7.29
C LEU A 296 4.04 12.42 8.40
N ASN A 297 4.72 11.36 8.85
CA ASN A 297 4.26 10.56 9.99
C ASN A 297 4.24 11.38 11.29
N LEU A 298 5.25 12.18 11.55
CA LEU A 298 5.30 13.06 12.73
C LEU A 298 4.19 14.12 12.70
N LEU A 299 3.96 14.72 11.54
CA LEU A 299 2.89 15.70 11.35
C LEU A 299 1.49 15.16 11.68
N LEU A 300 1.20 13.91 11.29
CA LEU A 300 -0.09 13.30 11.61
C LEU A 300 -0.14 12.79 13.04
N LYS A 301 0.99 12.39 13.62
CA LYS A 301 1.08 11.87 14.98
C LYS A 301 0.88 12.96 16.04
N ASP A 302 1.45 14.12 15.82
CA ASP A 302 1.39 15.25 16.74
C ASP A 302 0.67 16.44 16.09
N PRO A 303 -0.57 16.74 16.50
CA PRO A 303 -1.31 17.90 16.01
C PRO A 303 -0.58 19.24 16.22
N ASN A 304 0.27 19.34 17.25
CA ASN A 304 1.00 20.56 17.60
C ASN A 304 2.40 20.61 16.98
N PHE A 305 2.79 19.59 16.21
CA PHE A 305 4.09 19.61 15.55
C PHE A 305 4.18 20.73 14.53
N VAL A 306 5.15 21.63 14.73
CA VAL A 306 5.43 22.76 13.84
C VAL A 306 6.62 22.41 12.95
N LEU A 307 6.46 22.64 11.65
CA LEU A 307 7.55 22.50 10.69
C LEU A 307 8.62 23.57 10.99
N ALA A 308 9.84 23.16 11.27
CA ALA A 308 10.94 24.10 11.28
C ALA A 308 11.10 24.68 9.87
N GLY A 309 11.04 25.99 9.77
CA GLY A 309 11.16 26.79 8.55
C GLY A 309 12.50 26.62 7.81
#